data_45df48fbb7fbe96317777f834c4350c3
#
_entry.id   45df48fbb7fbe96317777f834c4350c3
#
_cell.length_a   1.000
_cell.length_b   1.000
_cell.length_c   1.000
_cell.angle_alpha   90.00
_cell.angle_beta   90.00
_cell.angle_gamma   90.00
#
_symmetry.space_group_name_H-M   'P 1'
#
loop_
_entity.id
_entity.type
_entity.pdbx_description
1 polymer ?
#
loop_
_entity_poly.entity_id
_entity_poly.type
_entity_poly.pdbx_seq_one_letter_code
_entity_poly.pdbx_strand_id
1 'polypeptide(L)'
;MQNKITMPAVLSLLAALFLTACTATRHTGRSDNAIQAVDKYTADLADITTDTLKLVAKTPKESILVVFDIDNTLLAMEQGLGSDQWYEWQKELSQEDHCNPLNVGDRFAVQGAVYFASAMRRTQADGAAQVKAIQDLGVAVISLTSRGPDYQLATFRELRRNNFSFSYSAPGPDGGYEEPFIPVENGRLSLYEDGVFLTAGQHKGEMLLALLNKTGTRLPVVIVMVDDKQKNLDAVKETFSALNVPVHAWRYTGEDQAVSNFDPDTANIQWKSIEDALRQVQQVLGPDNYDLSSAIQPPECDQPLSSPPVSDD
;
A
#
# COMPACT_ATOMS: atom_id res chain seq x y z
N MET A 1 48.16 -22.51 -79.98
CA MET A 1 47.74 -21.42 -80.86
C MET A 1 47.37 -20.26 -80.01
N GLN A 2 48.25 -19.42 -79.93
CA GLN A 2 48.42 -18.00 -79.97
C GLN A 2 47.14 -17.24 -80.35
N ASN A 3 46.76 -16.25 -79.57
CA ASN A 3 46.72 -14.87 -80.05
C ASN A 3 46.64 -13.88 -78.82
N LYS A 4 47.63 -13.03 -78.84
CA LYS A 4 47.73 -11.76 -78.15
C LYS A 4 46.75 -10.75 -78.76
N ILE A 5 46.20 -9.80 -78.02
CA ILE A 5 45.97 -8.41 -78.48
C ILE A 5 45.83 -7.53 -77.20
N THR A 6 46.78 -6.71 -76.98
CA THR A 6 46.98 -5.28 -76.64
C THR A 6 45.88 -4.50 -75.94
N MET A 7 46.32 -3.81 -74.87
CA MET A 7 45.75 -2.61 -74.26
C MET A 7 45.61 -1.41 -75.21
N PRO A 8 44.71 -0.49 -74.86
CA PRO A 8 45.23 0.85 -74.64
C PRO A 8 44.72 1.50 -73.39
N ALA A 9 45.55 2.36 -72.80
CA ALA A 9 45.36 3.25 -71.73
C ALA A 9 44.35 4.37 -72.10
N VAL A 10 43.45 4.69 -71.12
CA VAL A 10 42.70 5.97 -71.12
C VAL A 10 42.54 6.49 -69.73
N LEU A 11 43.25 7.54 -69.48
CA LEU A 11 42.95 8.80 -68.81
C LEU A 11 42.14 8.79 -67.51
N SER A 12 42.84 9.13 -66.46
CA SER A 12 42.34 9.52 -65.15
C SER A 12 41.44 10.75 -65.23
N LEU A 13 40.23 10.65 -64.65
CA LEU A 13 39.44 11.83 -64.34
C LEU A 13 39.14 11.75 -62.81
N LEU A 14 39.83 12.58 -62.06
CA LEU A 14 39.54 12.82 -60.65
C LEU A 14 38.22 13.61 -60.58
N ALA A 15 37.17 12.96 -60.05
CA ALA A 15 35.95 13.63 -59.58
C ALA A 15 36.02 13.71 -58.03
N ALA A 16 36.31 14.89 -57.56
CA ALA A 16 36.22 15.21 -56.12
C ALA A 16 34.73 15.28 -55.73
N LEU A 17 34.23 14.23 -55.06
CA LEU A 17 32.94 14.28 -54.38
C LEU A 17 33.10 15.02 -53.04
N PHE A 18 32.58 16.24 -52.99
CA PHE A 18 32.34 16.93 -51.74
C PHE A 18 31.21 16.20 -50.98
N LEU A 19 31.57 15.41 -49.96
CA LEU A 19 30.64 14.91 -48.96
C LEU A 19 30.34 16.05 -48.00
N THR A 20 29.25 16.76 -48.21
CA THR A 20 28.63 17.61 -47.19
C THR A 20 28.03 16.69 -46.09
N ALA A 21 28.77 16.50 -45.03
CA ALA A 21 28.25 15.90 -43.80
C ALA A 21 27.21 16.83 -43.19
N CYS A 22 25.92 16.58 -43.44
CA CYS A 22 24.84 17.10 -42.60
C CYS A 22 24.99 16.49 -41.22
N THR A 23 25.63 17.21 -40.29
CA THR A 23 25.52 16.94 -38.85
C THR A 23 24.09 17.24 -38.44
N ALA A 24 23.24 16.20 -38.49
CA ALA A 24 21.97 16.24 -37.79
C ALA A 24 22.26 16.32 -36.26
N THR A 25 22.26 17.53 -35.74
CA THR A 25 22.16 17.76 -34.33
C THR A 25 20.86 17.12 -33.85
N ARG A 26 20.94 15.90 -33.29
CA ARG A 26 19.84 15.35 -32.51
C ARG A 26 19.68 16.30 -31.31
N HIS A 27 18.80 17.27 -31.42
CA HIS A 27 18.18 17.85 -30.27
C HIS A 27 17.41 16.71 -29.56
N THR A 28 18.06 16.09 -28.59
CA THR A 28 17.34 15.38 -27.55
C THR A 28 16.60 16.46 -26.76
N GLY A 29 15.49 16.91 -27.29
CA GLY A 29 14.50 17.66 -26.54
C GLY A 29 14.05 16.75 -25.43
N ARG A 30 14.70 16.86 -24.25
CA ARG A 30 14.15 16.35 -23.01
C ARG A 30 12.83 17.08 -22.87
N SER A 31 11.73 16.34 -23.03
CA SER A 31 10.40 16.90 -22.84
C SER A 31 10.37 17.55 -21.44
N ASP A 32 10.31 18.87 -21.38
CA ASP A 32 10.17 19.65 -20.13
C ASP A 32 8.83 19.34 -19.40
N ASN A 33 8.04 18.40 -19.92
CA ASN A 33 6.75 17.96 -19.40
C ASN A 33 6.78 16.58 -18.70
N ALA A 34 7.95 15.97 -18.48
CA ALA A 34 8.02 14.70 -17.77
C ALA A 34 7.55 14.89 -16.31
N ILE A 35 6.56 14.10 -15.89
CA ILE A 35 6.13 14.05 -14.49
C ILE A 35 7.33 13.57 -13.65
N GLN A 36 7.64 14.31 -12.59
CA GLN A 36 8.73 13.97 -11.67
C GLN A 36 8.15 13.29 -10.44
N ALA A 37 8.85 12.31 -9.90
CA ALA A 37 8.55 11.78 -8.57
C ALA A 37 8.70 12.89 -7.51
N VAL A 38 7.84 12.89 -6.49
CA VAL A 38 7.89 13.85 -5.39
C VAL A 38 7.70 13.13 -4.05
N ASP A 39 8.36 13.65 -3.03
CA ASP A 39 8.18 13.26 -1.63
C ASP A 39 7.68 14.48 -0.86
N LYS A 40 6.53 14.32 -0.20
CA LYS A 40 5.86 15.40 0.53
C LYS A 40 5.26 14.91 1.83
N TYR A 41 5.04 15.84 2.73
CA TYR A 41 4.36 15.65 4.00
C TYR A 41 3.13 16.55 4.05
N THR A 42 2.03 16.04 4.58
CA THR A 42 0.82 16.84 4.79
C THR A 42 0.00 16.28 5.95
N ALA A 43 -0.69 17.17 6.66
CA ALA A 43 -1.75 16.83 7.60
C ALA A 43 -3.15 17.09 7.00
N ASP A 44 -3.22 17.47 5.71
CA ASP A 44 -4.48 17.83 5.05
C ASP A 44 -4.64 17.08 3.72
N LEU A 45 -5.64 16.22 3.63
CA LEU A 45 -5.97 15.46 2.42
C LEU A 45 -6.39 16.37 1.23
N ALA A 46 -6.73 17.62 1.46
CA ALA A 46 -6.99 18.58 0.39
C ALA A 46 -5.76 18.85 -0.49
N ASP A 47 -4.53 18.66 0.06
CA ASP A 47 -3.31 18.76 -0.73
C ASP A 47 -3.22 17.67 -1.80
N ILE A 48 -3.73 16.46 -1.49
CA ILE A 48 -3.79 15.33 -2.42
C ILE A 48 -4.76 15.63 -3.55
N THR A 49 -5.94 16.19 -3.20
CA THR A 49 -6.93 16.65 -4.18
C THR A 49 -6.31 17.70 -5.12
N THR A 50 -5.58 18.66 -4.56
CA THR A 50 -4.89 19.72 -5.31
C THR A 50 -3.80 19.17 -6.24
N ASP A 51 -3.01 18.20 -5.76
CA ASP A 51 -1.96 17.55 -6.57
C ASP A 51 -2.57 16.75 -7.72
N THR A 52 -3.61 15.96 -7.43
CA THR A 52 -4.32 15.18 -8.45
C THR A 52 -4.96 16.08 -9.51
N LEU A 53 -5.55 17.21 -9.13
CA LEU A 53 -6.05 18.21 -10.08
C LEU A 53 -4.96 18.73 -11.03
N LYS A 54 -3.76 19.00 -10.50
CA LYS A 54 -2.61 19.43 -11.33
C LYS A 54 -2.14 18.33 -12.29
N LEU A 55 -2.24 17.05 -11.87
CA LEU A 55 -1.90 15.92 -12.71
C LEU A 55 -2.92 15.74 -13.84
N VAL A 56 -4.22 15.76 -13.54
CA VAL A 56 -5.31 15.64 -14.53
C VAL A 56 -5.24 16.74 -15.59
N ALA A 57 -4.77 17.94 -15.22
CA ALA A 57 -4.58 19.04 -16.17
C ALA A 57 -3.48 18.79 -17.23
N LYS A 58 -2.58 17.80 -17.00
CA LYS A 58 -1.39 17.54 -17.84
C LYS A 58 -1.32 16.10 -18.36
N THR A 59 -2.15 15.20 -17.83
CA THR A 59 -2.06 13.76 -18.03
C THR A 59 -3.46 13.17 -18.20
N PRO A 60 -3.66 12.22 -19.11
CA PRO A 60 -4.94 11.53 -19.22
C PRO A 60 -5.33 10.91 -17.89
N LYS A 61 -6.53 11.19 -17.44
CA LYS A 61 -7.02 10.75 -16.12
C LYS A 61 -7.00 9.23 -15.95
N GLU A 62 -7.21 8.48 -17.03
CA GLU A 62 -7.20 7.02 -17.07
C GLU A 62 -5.80 6.44 -16.82
N SER A 63 -4.77 7.28 -16.84
CA SER A 63 -3.37 6.89 -16.60
C SER A 63 -2.83 7.36 -15.24
N ILE A 64 -3.71 7.86 -14.38
CA ILE A 64 -3.40 8.28 -13.01
C ILE A 64 -4.02 7.28 -12.04
N LEU A 65 -3.23 6.79 -11.09
CA LEU A 65 -3.70 5.95 -10.00
C LEU A 65 -3.45 6.67 -8.67
N VAL A 66 -4.50 6.80 -7.86
CA VAL A 66 -4.38 7.32 -6.49
C VAL A 66 -4.63 6.18 -5.50
N VAL A 67 -3.74 6.04 -4.53
CA VAL A 67 -3.74 4.95 -3.56
C VAL A 67 -3.70 5.52 -2.15
N PHE A 68 -4.63 5.12 -1.32
CA PHE A 68 -4.70 5.51 0.09
C PHE A 68 -4.48 4.31 1.00
N ASP A 69 -3.62 4.46 1.99
CA ASP A 69 -3.63 3.57 3.15
C ASP A 69 -4.87 3.83 4.02
N ILE A 70 -5.15 2.94 4.98
CA ILE A 70 -6.29 3.06 5.90
C ILE A 70 -5.87 3.54 7.28
N ASP A 71 -5.04 2.75 7.98
CA ASP A 71 -4.72 2.98 9.38
C ASP A 71 -3.88 4.25 9.55
N ASN A 72 -4.31 5.15 10.44
CA ASN A 72 -3.72 6.47 10.67
C ASN A 72 -3.64 7.38 9.42
N THR A 73 -4.20 6.93 8.28
CA THR A 73 -4.28 7.70 7.03
C THR A 73 -5.71 8.17 6.76
N LEU A 74 -6.66 7.24 6.61
CA LEU A 74 -8.09 7.55 6.42
C LEU A 74 -8.89 7.37 7.71
N LEU A 75 -8.57 6.33 8.46
CA LEU A 75 -9.24 5.93 9.69
C LEU A 75 -8.22 5.72 10.81
N ALA A 76 -8.63 6.03 12.04
CA ALA A 76 -7.87 5.73 13.25
C ALA A 76 -8.80 5.17 14.33
N MET A 77 -8.24 4.33 15.21
CA MET A 77 -8.95 3.83 16.39
C MET A 77 -9.18 4.97 17.37
N GLU A 78 -10.31 4.92 18.10
CA GLU A 78 -10.59 5.88 19.18
C GLU A 78 -9.74 5.62 20.42
N GLN A 79 -9.42 4.35 20.68
CA GLN A 79 -8.61 3.90 21.82
C GLN A 79 -7.24 3.39 21.36
N GLY A 80 -6.28 3.34 22.32
CA GLY A 80 -4.95 2.80 22.07
C GLY A 80 -4.94 1.29 21.80
N LEU A 81 -5.72 0.52 22.58
CA LEU A 81 -5.80 -0.92 22.41
C LEU A 81 -6.29 -1.32 21.01
N GLY A 82 -5.56 -2.20 20.35
CA GLY A 82 -5.88 -2.70 19.01
C GLY A 82 -5.55 -1.71 17.89
N SER A 83 -5.05 -0.51 18.20
CA SER A 83 -4.57 0.44 17.20
C SER A 83 -3.31 -0.08 16.50
N ASP A 84 -2.92 0.58 15.40
CA ASP A 84 -1.68 0.29 14.71
C ASP A 84 -0.45 0.51 15.61
N GLN A 85 -0.48 1.53 16.49
CA GLN A 85 0.55 1.79 17.48
C GLN A 85 0.66 0.66 18.50
N TRP A 86 -0.48 0.13 18.96
CA TRP A 86 -0.51 -1.02 19.87
C TRP A 86 0.08 -2.27 19.20
N TYR A 87 -0.27 -2.51 17.94
CA TYR A 87 0.26 -3.64 17.18
C TYR A 87 1.79 -3.58 17.04
N GLU A 88 2.34 -2.43 16.68
CA GLU A 88 3.79 -2.26 16.57
C GLU A 88 4.47 -2.39 17.95
N TRP A 89 3.90 -1.81 19.00
CA TRP A 89 4.41 -1.98 20.36
C TRP A 89 4.43 -3.45 20.80
N GLN A 90 3.36 -4.21 20.58
CA GLN A 90 3.31 -5.65 20.87
C GLN A 90 4.33 -6.45 20.06
N LYS A 91 4.57 -6.06 18.80
CA LYS A 91 5.57 -6.67 17.94
C LYS A 91 6.98 -6.45 18.49
N GLU A 92 7.33 -5.22 18.83
CA GLU A 92 8.62 -4.85 19.44
C GLU A 92 8.85 -5.57 20.77
N LEU A 93 7.85 -5.52 21.65
CA LEU A 93 7.90 -6.17 22.94
C LEU A 93 8.15 -7.68 22.84
N SER A 94 7.47 -8.34 21.91
CA SER A 94 7.65 -9.78 21.65
C SER A 94 9.00 -10.12 21.04
N GLN A 95 9.61 -9.21 20.29
CA GLN A 95 10.96 -9.37 19.73
C GLN A 95 12.05 -9.17 20.78
N GLU A 96 11.85 -8.24 21.71
CA GLU A 96 12.79 -7.96 22.80
C GLU A 96 12.74 -9.02 23.89
N ASP A 97 11.55 -9.41 24.31
CA ASP A 97 11.30 -10.43 25.31
C ASP A 97 9.99 -11.15 25.04
N HIS A 98 10.09 -12.31 24.38
CA HIS A 98 8.94 -13.15 24.06
C HIS A 98 8.10 -13.51 25.30
N CYS A 99 8.72 -13.62 26.47
CA CYS A 99 8.07 -13.96 27.73
C CYS A 99 7.68 -12.77 28.59
N ASN A 100 7.75 -11.56 28.03
CA ASN A 100 7.30 -10.38 28.74
C ASN A 100 5.82 -10.54 29.19
N PRO A 101 5.49 -10.30 30.46
CA PRO A 101 4.12 -10.50 30.95
C PRO A 101 3.07 -9.55 30.35
N LEU A 102 3.50 -8.54 29.57
CA LEU A 102 2.63 -7.64 28.83
C LEU A 102 2.38 -8.12 27.39
N ASN A 103 3.07 -9.17 26.93
CA ASN A 103 2.77 -9.79 25.65
C ASN A 103 1.40 -10.45 25.69
N VAL A 104 0.62 -10.22 24.63
CA VAL A 104 -0.55 -11.04 24.33
C VAL A 104 -0.11 -12.26 23.50
N GLY A 105 -0.80 -13.39 23.64
CA GLY A 105 -0.42 -14.61 22.94
C GLY A 105 -0.45 -14.45 21.43
N ASP A 106 -1.59 -14.01 20.90
CA ASP A 106 -1.77 -13.71 19.48
C ASP A 106 -2.30 -12.28 19.29
N ARG A 107 -1.39 -11.37 18.93
CA ARG A 107 -1.75 -9.96 18.71
C ARG A 107 -2.73 -9.77 17.55
N PHE A 108 -2.73 -10.66 16.54
CA PHE A 108 -3.67 -10.58 15.41
C PHE A 108 -5.08 -10.95 15.88
N ALA A 109 -5.23 -12.01 16.68
CA ALA A 109 -6.52 -12.41 17.23
C ALA A 109 -7.07 -11.33 18.19
N VAL A 110 -6.22 -10.74 19.04
CA VAL A 110 -6.62 -9.62 19.91
C VAL A 110 -7.05 -8.42 19.08
N GLN A 111 -6.26 -8.02 18.09
CA GLN A 111 -6.60 -6.89 17.22
C GLN A 111 -7.90 -7.16 16.44
N GLY A 112 -8.09 -8.37 15.94
CA GLY A 112 -9.33 -8.79 15.27
C GLY A 112 -10.56 -8.70 16.16
N ALA A 113 -10.47 -9.18 17.40
CA ALA A 113 -11.54 -9.08 18.39
C ALA A 113 -11.87 -7.60 18.70
N VAL A 114 -10.84 -6.77 18.86
CA VAL A 114 -11.02 -5.33 19.11
C VAL A 114 -11.60 -4.63 17.87
N TYR A 115 -11.14 -4.93 16.66
CA TYR A 115 -11.72 -4.40 15.43
C TYR A 115 -13.19 -4.80 15.25
N PHE A 116 -13.56 -6.01 15.65
CA PHE A 116 -14.96 -6.44 15.64
C PHE A 116 -15.81 -5.63 16.61
N ALA A 117 -15.32 -5.37 17.82
CA ALA A 117 -16.08 -4.78 18.92
C ALA A 117 -16.09 -3.25 18.93
N SER A 118 -15.11 -2.60 18.29
CA SER A 118 -14.91 -1.15 18.37
C SER A 118 -15.29 -0.41 17.10
N ALA A 119 -15.25 0.92 17.19
CA ALA A 119 -15.44 1.84 16.08
C ALA A 119 -14.14 2.56 15.76
N MET A 120 -14.01 2.99 14.51
CA MET A 120 -12.94 3.89 14.07
C MET A 120 -13.52 5.28 13.75
N ARG A 121 -12.68 6.29 13.87
CA ARG A 121 -12.97 7.66 13.45
C ARG A 121 -12.21 7.99 12.16
N ARG A 122 -12.67 9.01 11.46
CA ARG A 122 -11.88 9.63 10.39
C ARG A 122 -10.67 10.36 10.99
N THR A 123 -9.54 10.28 10.32
CA THR A 123 -8.35 11.06 10.67
C THR A 123 -8.53 12.55 10.37
N GLN A 124 -9.33 12.85 9.32
CA GLN A 124 -9.72 14.21 8.95
C GLN A 124 -11.25 14.29 8.75
N ALA A 125 -11.86 15.30 9.30
CA ALA A 125 -13.33 15.43 9.32
C ALA A 125 -13.98 15.36 7.93
N ASP A 126 -13.38 16.02 6.94
CA ASP A 126 -13.81 16.03 5.53
C ASP A 126 -13.06 15.03 4.65
N GLY A 127 -12.23 14.13 5.22
CA GLY A 127 -11.40 13.18 4.47
C GLY A 127 -12.17 12.37 3.42
N ALA A 128 -13.38 11.91 3.76
CA ALA A 128 -14.24 11.20 2.79
C ALA A 128 -14.68 12.10 1.62
N ALA A 129 -14.90 13.39 1.86
CA ALA A 129 -15.22 14.35 0.80
C ALA A 129 -14.00 14.61 -0.10
N GLN A 130 -12.78 14.65 0.46
CA GLN A 130 -11.55 14.80 -0.31
C GLN A 130 -11.30 13.57 -1.20
N VAL A 131 -11.44 12.35 -0.68
CA VAL A 131 -11.34 11.13 -1.49
C VAL A 131 -12.39 11.13 -2.61
N LYS A 132 -13.64 11.49 -2.28
CA LYS A 132 -14.70 11.58 -3.30
C LYS A 132 -14.37 12.63 -4.36
N ALA A 133 -13.86 13.79 -3.99
CA ALA A 133 -13.50 14.84 -4.94
C ALA A 133 -12.41 14.35 -5.94
N ILE A 134 -11.45 13.56 -5.47
CA ILE A 134 -10.44 12.92 -6.34
C ILE A 134 -11.10 11.91 -7.29
N GLN A 135 -11.99 11.07 -6.80
CA GLN A 135 -12.73 10.10 -7.61
C GLN A 135 -13.60 10.78 -8.68
N ASP A 136 -14.22 11.91 -8.34
CA ASP A 136 -15.07 12.70 -9.27
C ASP A 136 -14.24 13.32 -10.43
N LEU A 137 -12.91 13.37 -10.32
CA LEU A 137 -12.03 13.72 -11.47
C LEU A 137 -11.99 12.59 -12.51
N GLY A 138 -12.46 11.40 -12.18
CA GLY A 138 -12.47 10.22 -13.03
C GLY A 138 -11.14 9.51 -13.14
N VAL A 139 -10.27 9.69 -12.13
CA VAL A 139 -9.03 8.90 -11.97
C VAL A 139 -9.33 7.59 -11.22
N ALA A 140 -8.48 6.59 -11.40
CA ALA A 140 -8.57 5.38 -10.60
C ALA A 140 -8.14 5.66 -9.15
N VAL A 141 -8.94 5.23 -8.19
CA VAL A 141 -8.66 5.38 -6.76
C VAL A 141 -8.92 4.07 -6.04
N ILE A 142 -7.95 3.62 -5.26
CA ILE A 142 -8.05 2.41 -4.42
C ILE A 142 -7.58 2.70 -3.00
N SER A 143 -7.92 1.80 -2.09
CA SER A 143 -7.25 1.70 -0.79
C SER A 143 -6.34 0.47 -0.76
N LEU A 144 -5.15 0.62 -0.16
CA LEU A 144 -4.12 -0.42 -0.04
C LEU A 144 -3.65 -0.49 1.42
N THR A 145 -4.09 -1.52 2.14
CA THR A 145 -3.83 -1.66 3.58
C THR A 145 -3.02 -2.90 3.92
N SER A 146 -2.24 -2.84 4.99
CA SER A 146 -1.54 -3.98 5.58
C SER A 146 -2.45 -4.96 6.32
N ARG A 147 -3.73 -4.64 6.48
CA ARG A 147 -4.71 -5.59 7.04
C ARG A 147 -4.82 -6.84 6.17
N GLY A 148 -5.07 -7.99 6.81
CA GLY A 148 -5.34 -9.24 6.09
C GLY A 148 -6.83 -9.47 5.81
N PRO A 149 -7.18 -10.51 5.02
CA PRO A 149 -8.57 -10.89 4.74
C PRO A 149 -9.41 -11.13 5.99
N ASP A 150 -8.81 -11.59 7.09
CA ASP A 150 -9.49 -11.83 8.37
C ASP A 150 -10.14 -10.56 8.94
N TYR A 151 -9.64 -9.39 8.57
CA TYR A 151 -10.19 -8.09 8.99
C TYR A 151 -11.21 -7.50 8.01
N GLN A 152 -11.59 -8.23 6.96
CA GLN A 152 -12.49 -7.76 5.89
C GLN A 152 -13.75 -7.11 6.45
N LEU A 153 -14.55 -7.86 7.23
CA LEU A 153 -15.85 -7.39 7.72
C LEU A 153 -15.74 -6.12 8.55
N ALA A 154 -14.76 -6.04 9.46
CA ALA A 154 -14.53 -4.86 10.28
C ALA A 154 -14.05 -3.67 9.42
N THR A 155 -13.16 -3.92 8.47
CA THR A 155 -12.63 -2.88 7.57
C THR A 155 -13.75 -2.24 6.75
N PHE A 156 -14.57 -3.04 6.06
CA PHE A 156 -15.67 -2.53 5.25
C PHE A 156 -16.78 -1.89 6.08
N ARG A 157 -17.06 -2.40 7.29
CA ARG A 157 -17.97 -1.75 8.21
C ARG A 157 -17.51 -0.33 8.54
N GLU A 158 -16.24 -0.16 8.91
CA GLU A 158 -15.71 1.13 9.34
C GLU A 158 -15.53 2.11 8.18
N LEU A 159 -15.12 1.65 6.99
CA LEU A 159 -15.11 2.48 5.79
C LEU A 159 -16.51 3.04 5.49
N ARG A 160 -17.53 2.17 5.48
CA ARG A 160 -18.92 2.60 5.25
C ARG A 160 -19.45 3.56 6.32
N ARG A 161 -19.19 3.28 7.60
CA ARG A 161 -19.59 4.18 8.71
C ARG A 161 -18.97 5.56 8.59
N ASN A 162 -17.80 5.64 8.01
CA ASN A 162 -17.06 6.88 7.81
C ASN A 162 -17.23 7.47 6.40
N ASN A 163 -18.17 6.94 5.60
CA ASN A 163 -18.51 7.38 4.25
C ASN A 163 -17.39 7.27 3.21
N PHE A 164 -16.46 6.32 3.38
CA PHE A 164 -15.49 5.95 2.34
C PHE A 164 -16.07 4.83 1.46
N SER A 165 -15.90 4.96 0.15
CA SER A 165 -16.21 3.94 -0.85
C SER A 165 -15.24 4.05 -2.02
N PHE A 166 -14.71 2.92 -2.48
CA PHE A 166 -13.75 2.87 -3.58
C PHE A 166 -14.29 2.13 -4.81
N SER A 167 -15.40 1.41 -4.67
CA SER A 167 -15.92 0.46 -5.67
C SER A 167 -16.09 1.06 -7.07
N TYR A 168 -16.60 2.31 -7.17
CA TYR A 168 -16.92 2.91 -8.47
C TYR A 168 -15.72 3.53 -9.21
N SER A 169 -14.58 3.67 -8.57
CA SER A 169 -13.35 4.24 -9.16
C SER A 169 -12.20 3.23 -9.24
N ALA A 170 -12.39 2.06 -8.69
CA ALA A 170 -11.35 1.04 -8.60
C ALA A 170 -11.15 0.32 -9.95
N PRO A 171 -9.90 -0.04 -10.30
CA PRO A 171 -9.64 -0.88 -11.46
C PRO A 171 -10.01 -2.34 -11.21
N GLY A 172 -10.28 -3.09 -12.28
CA GLY A 172 -10.57 -4.53 -12.23
C GLY A 172 -12.05 -4.84 -12.40
N PRO A 173 -12.49 -6.06 -12.05
CA PRO A 173 -13.89 -6.44 -12.14
C PRO A 173 -14.72 -5.68 -11.10
N ASP A 174 -16.00 -5.46 -11.43
CA ASP A 174 -16.97 -4.85 -10.51
C ASP A 174 -17.02 -5.68 -9.22
N GLY A 175 -16.93 -5.01 -8.07
CA GLY A 175 -16.89 -5.66 -6.76
C GLY A 175 -15.54 -6.31 -6.38
N GLY A 176 -14.58 -6.43 -7.31
CA GLY A 176 -13.29 -7.06 -7.02
C GLY A 176 -13.28 -8.57 -7.25
N TYR A 177 -12.68 -9.34 -6.36
CA TYR A 177 -12.61 -10.81 -6.41
C TYR A 177 -13.29 -11.40 -5.18
N GLU A 178 -14.16 -12.39 -5.38
CA GLU A 178 -14.94 -13.03 -4.29
C GLU A 178 -14.06 -13.79 -3.29
N GLU A 179 -12.96 -14.39 -3.78
CA GLU A 179 -12.09 -15.24 -2.97
C GLU A 179 -10.71 -14.60 -2.74
N PRO A 180 -10.14 -14.77 -1.54
CA PRO A 180 -8.74 -14.43 -1.30
C PRO A 180 -7.79 -15.17 -2.25
N PHE A 181 -6.69 -14.54 -2.60
CA PHE A 181 -5.68 -15.09 -3.51
C PHE A 181 -4.26 -14.77 -3.01
N ILE A 182 -3.27 -15.49 -3.54
CA ILE A 182 -1.85 -15.22 -3.28
C ILE A 182 -1.30 -14.39 -4.42
N PRO A 183 -1.01 -13.07 -4.21
CA PRO A 183 -0.60 -12.15 -5.28
C PRO A 183 0.81 -12.38 -5.80
N VAL A 184 1.72 -12.79 -4.92
CA VAL A 184 3.16 -12.99 -5.20
C VAL A 184 3.58 -14.38 -4.76
N GLU A 185 4.61 -14.93 -5.39
CA GLU A 185 5.13 -16.25 -5.04
C GLU A 185 5.58 -16.28 -3.58
N ASN A 186 5.23 -17.36 -2.86
CA ASN A 186 5.47 -17.51 -1.41
C ASN A 186 4.82 -16.43 -0.53
N GLY A 187 3.89 -15.66 -1.09
CA GLY A 187 3.15 -14.63 -0.35
C GLY A 187 2.04 -15.20 0.52
N ARG A 188 1.34 -14.31 1.21
CA ARG A 188 0.17 -14.60 2.05
C ARG A 188 -1.13 -14.35 1.29
N LEU A 189 -2.22 -15.00 1.74
CA LEU A 189 -3.55 -14.72 1.24
C LEU A 189 -3.88 -13.24 1.40
N SER A 190 -4.41 -12.66 0.34
CA SER A 190 -4.81 -11.26 0.21
C SER A 190 -6.17 -11.18 -0.45
N LEU A 191 -6.90 -10.10 -0.25
CA LEU A 191 -8.23 -9.91 -0.80
C LEU A 191 -8.35 -8.54 -1.43
N TYR A 192 -8.88 -8.50 -2.66
CA TYR A 192 -9.25 -7.25 -3.32
C TYR A 192 -10.74 -7.21 -3.58
N GLU A 193 -11.45 -6.38 -2.86
CA GLU A 193 -12.90 -6.23 -2.92
C GLU A 193 -13.26 -4.75 -2.86
N ASP A 194 -14.24 -4.32 -3.67
CA ASP A 194 -14.77 -2.95 -3.68
C ASP A 194 -13.68 -1.84 -3.71
N GLY A 195 -12.57 -2.12 -4.40
CA GLY A 195 -11.46 -1.19 -4.50
C GLY A 195 -10.57 -1.09 -3.26
N VAL A 196 -10.73 -1.99 -2.30
CA VAL A 196 -9.88 -2.11 -1.11
C VAL A 196 -9.02 -3.37 -1.23
N PHE A 197 -7.70 -3.21 -1.14
CA PHE A 197 -6.75 -4.31 -1.20
C PHE A 197 -6.15 -4.58 0.18
N LEU A 198 -6.56 -5.70 0.77
CA LEU A 198 -6.06 -6.21 2.04
C LEU A 198 -4.86 -7.12 1.77
N THR A 199 -3.66 -6.67 2.13
CA THR A 199 -2.39 -7.28 1.70
C THR A 199 -1.74 -8.19 2.72
N ALA A 200 -2.32 -8.33 3.93
CA ALA A 200 -1.78 -9.14 5.02
C ALA A 200 -0.32 -8.76 5.38
N GLY A 201 0.01 -7.47 5.42
CA GLY A 201 1.33 -6.96 5.83
C GLY A 201 2.46 -7.19 4.83
N GLN A 202 2.14 -7.52 3.57
CA GLN A 202 3.12 -7.75 2.52
C GLN A 202 3.62 -6.43 1.90
N HIS A 203 4.74 -6.48 1.18
CA HIS A 203 5.41 -5.33 0.59
C HIS A 203 4.51 -4.54 -0.34
N LYS A 204 4.10 -3.32 0.05
CA LYS A 204 3.03 -2.55 -0.65
C LYS A 204 3.33 -2.30 -2.12
N GLY A 205 4.58 -2.09 -2.50
CA GLY A 205 4.97 -1.89 -3.89
C GLY A 205 4.73 -3.12 -4.76
N GLU A 206 5.21 -4.29 -4.31
CA GLU A 206 5.03 -5.57 -5.02
C GLU A 206 3.55 -5.94 -5.09
N MET A 207 2.82 -5.75 -3.99
CA MET A 207 1.40 -6.03 -3.91
C MET A 207 0.59 -5.16 -4.88
N LEU A 208 0.89 -3.85 -4.96
CA LEU A 208 0.24 -2.96 -5.91
C LEU A 208 0.53 -3.38 -7.36
N LEU A 209 1.77 -3.74 -7.68
CA LEU A 209 2.12 -4.22 -9.01
C LEU A 209 1.41 -5.53 -9.35
N ALA A 210 1.35 -6.47 -8.39
CA ALA A 210 0.62 -7.73 -8.56
C ALA A 210 -0.88 -7.50 -8.79
N LEU A 211 -1.49 -6.55 -8.08
CA LEU A 211 -2.89 -6.17 -8.29
C LEU A 211 -3.12 -5.60 -9.70
N LEU A 212 -2.27 -4.67 -10.16
CA LEU A 212 -2.38 -4.12 -11.51
C LEU A 212 -2.27 -5.21 -12.57
N ASN A 213 -1.36 -6.15 -12.40
CA ASN A 213 -1.23 -7.30 -13.30
C ASN A 213 -2.48 -8.21 -13.27
N LYS A 214 -2.99 -8.52 -12.08
CA LYS A 214 -4.17 -9.39 -11.90
C LYS A 214 -5.43 -8.78 -12.50
N THR A 215 -5.62 -7.48 -12.34
CA THR A 215 -6.78 -6.74 -12.89
C THR A 215 -6.64 -6.45 -14.38
N GLY A 216 -5.49 -6.71 -15.00
CA GLY A 216 -5.19 -6.35 -16.38
C GLY A 216 -5.08 -4.83 -16.60
N THR A 217 -4.89 -4.09 -15.52
CA THR A 217 -4.76 -2.63 -15.56
C THR A 217 -3.40 -2.25 -16.15
N ARG A 218 -3.40 -1.35 -17.13
CA ARG A 218 -2.14 -0.81 -17.68
C ARG A 218 -1.37 -0.08 -16.58
N LEU A 219 -0.04 -0.14 -16.65
CA LEU A 219 0.80 0.65 -15.76
C LEU A 219 0.41 2.14 -15.86
N PRO A 220 0.14 2.79 -14.73
CA PRO A 220 -0.17 4.22 -14.72
C PRO A 220 1.05 5.04 -15.17
N VAL A 221 0.81 6.23 -15.68
CA VAL A 221 1.87 7.21 -15.99
C VAL A 221 2.39 7.85 -14.71
N VAL A 222 1.57 7.91 -13.67
CA VAL A 222 1.92 8.40 -12.35
C VAL A 222 1.05 7.75 -11.29
N ILE A 223 1.65 7.47 -10.13
CA ILE A 223 0.94 7.02 -8.93
C ILE A 223 1.02 8.14 -7.89
N VAL A 224 -0.12 8.43 -7.27
CA VAL A 224 -0.17 9.25 -6.05
C VAL A 224 -0.42 8.30 -4.88
N MET A 225 0.56 8.13 -3.99
CA MET A 225 0.46 7.24 -2.82
C MET A 225 0.40 8.06 -1.55
N VAL A 226 -0.58 7.78 -0.70
CA VAL A 226 -0.79 8.45 0.59
C VAL A 226 -0.75 7.41 1.70
N ASP A 227 0.16 7.58 2.66
CA ASP A 227 0.39 6.63 3.75
C ASP A 227 0.98 7.36 4.96
N ASP A 228 0.65 6.94 6.19
CA ASP A 228 1.25 7.49 7.40
C ASP A 228 2.69 6.98 7.64
N LYS A 229 3.07 5.85 7.05
CA LYS A 229 4.39 5.23 7.22
C LYS A 229 5.29 5.48 6.01
N GLN A 230 6.42 6.15 6.25
CA GLN A 230 7.42 6.40 5.20
C GLN A 230 7.90 5.12 4.51
N LYS A 231 8.10 4.03 5.27
CA LYS A 231 8.54 2.73 4.72
C LYS A 231 7.60 2.20 3.62
N ASN A 232 6.29 2.41 3.75
CA ASN A 232 5.31 1.97 2.75
C ASN A 232 5.39 2.81 1.47
N LEU A 233 5.61 4.12 1.62
CA LEU A 233 5.84 5.02 0.50
C LEU A 233 7.12 4.65 -0.26
N ASP A 234 8.19 4.36 0.47
CA ASP A 234 9.48 3.95 -0.11
C ASP A 234 9.36 2.62 -0.85
N ALA A 235 8.62 1.65 -0.31
CA ALA A 235 8.34 0.37 -0.96
C ALA A 235 7.63 0.55 -2.32
N VAL A 236 6.63 1.43 -2.40
CA VAL A 236 5.94 1.73 -3.67
C VAL A 236 6.88 2.47 -4.63
N LYS A 237 7.64 3.45 -4.14
CA LYS A 237 8.62 4.18 -4.96
C LYS A 237 9.69 3.26 -5.54
N GLU A 238 10.26 2.37 -4.75
CA GLU A 238 11.27 1.40 -5.18
C GLU A 238 10.74 0.53 -6.33
N THR A 239 9.59 -0.11 -6.11
CA THR A 239 8.99 -0.99 -7.12
C THR A 239 8.69 -0.25 -8.43
N PHE A 240 8.07 0.92 -8.36
CA PHE A 240 7.60 1.61 -9.56
C PHE A 240 8.66 2.46 -10.24
N SER A 241 9.70 2.91 -9.53
CA SER A 241 10.86 3.57 -10.15
C SER A 241 11.62 2.63 -11.10
N ALA A 242 11.72 1.35 -10.76
CA ALA A 242 12.30 0.33 -11.63
C ALA A 242 11.52 0.15 -12.95
N LEU A 243 10.25 0.55 -12.96
CA LEU A 243 9.35 0.53 -14.13
C LEU A 243 9.24 1.89 -14.82
N ASN A 244 10.02 2.90 -14.39
CA ASN A 244 9.96 4.29 -14.86
C ASN A 244 8.58 4.95 -14.63
N VAL A 245 7.85 4.55 -13.60
CA VAL A 245 6.60 5.18 -13.17
C VAL A 245 6.90 6.09 -11.99
N PRO A 246 6.78 7.41 -12.11
CA PRO A 246 6.97 8.34 -11.01
C PRO A 246 5.87 8.16 -9.95
N VAL A 247 6.27 8.28 -8.69
CA VAL A 247 5.37 8.24 -7.54
C VAL A 247 5.36 9.60 -6.85
N HIS A 248 4.19 10.18 -6.68
CA HIS A 248 3.93 11.29 -5.78
C HIS A 248 3.65 10.71 -4.41
N ALA A 249 4.68 10.58 -3.60
CA ALA A 249 4.60 10.01 -2.26
C ALA A 249 4.22 11.09 -1.24
N TRP A 250 3.08 10.93 -0.59
CA TRP A 250 2.53 11.82 0.41
C TRP A 250 2.49 11.13 1.77
N ARG A 251 3.41 11.51 2.66
CA ARG A 251 3.32 11.06 4.04
C ARG A 251 2.26 11.87 4.77
N TYR A 252 1.20 11.19 5.19
CA TYR A 252 0.15 11.81 5.98
C TYR A 252 0.58 11.90 7.44
N THR A 253 0.50 13.10 8.03
CA THR A 253 0.99 13.42 9.37
C THR A 253 -0.13 13.81 10.34
N GLY A 254 -1.38 13.72 9.91
CA GLY A 254 -2.53 14.15 10.71
C GLY A 254 -2.68 13.39 12.03
N GLU A 255 -2.19 12.14 12.11
CA GLU A 255 -2.24 11.31 13.31
C GLU A 255 -0.92 11.24 14.09
N ASP A 256 0.16 11.90 13.65
CA ASP A 256 1.48 11.81 14.29
C ASP A 256 1.44 12.12 15.80
N GLN A 257 0.65 13.13 16.19
CA GLN A 257 0.49 13.47 17.60
C GLN A 257 -0.24 12.37 18.40
N ALA A 258 -1.29 11.76 17.82
CA ALA A 258 -2.01 10.67 18.47
C ALA A 258 -1.14 9.42 18.56
N VAL A 259 -0.37 9.11 17.52
CA VAL A 259 0.61 8.01 17.51
C VAL A 259 1.66 8.23 18.59
N SER A 260 2.24 9.42 18.71
CA SER A 260 3.26 9.75 19.71
C SER A 260 2.74 9.74 21.16
N ASN A 261 1.45 9.93 21.34
CA ASN A 261 0.77 9.91 22.65
C ASN A 261 0.27 8.50 23.03
N PHE A 262 0.60 7.46 22.27
CA PHE A 262 0.22 6.10 22.63
C PHE A 262 0.76 5.73 24.01
N ASP A 263 -0.13 5.25 24.88
CA ASP A 263 0.19 4.84 26.24
C ASP A 263 0.00 3.32 26.39
N PRO A 264 1.12 2.55 26.45
CA PRO A 264 1.09 1.11 26.63
C PRO A 264 0.39 0.66 27.92
N ASP A 265 0.53 1.41 29.02
CA ASP A 265 -0.06 1.05 30.30
C ASP A 265 -1.59 1.13 30.26
N THR A 266 -2.12 2.19 29.67
CA THR A 266 -3.56 2.33 29.42
C THR A 266 -4.07 1.21 28.51
N ALA A 267 -3.38 0.91 27.43
CA ALA A 267 -3.76 -0.17 26.51
C ALA A 267 -3.76 -1.55 27.20
N ASN A 268 -2.79 -1.81 28.06
CA ASN A 268 -2.72 -3.05 28.84
C ASN A 268 -3.87 -3.17 29.87
N ILE A 269 -4.21 -2.08 30.54
CA ILE A 269 -5.39 -2.05 31.48
C ILE A 269 -6.68 -2.34 30.67
N GLN A 270 -6.83 -1.73 29.51
CA GLN A 270 -7.98 -1.97 28.62
C GLN A 270 -8.03 -3.44 28.17
N TRP A 271 -6.87 -4.01 27.80
CA TRP A 271 -6.79 -5.41 27.40
C TRP A 271 -7.22 -6.36 28.53
N LYS A 272 -6.68 -6.22 29.72
CA LYS A 272 -7.07 -7.07 30.88
C LYS A 272 -8.57 -7.07 31.15
N SER A 273 -9.21 -5.90 31.02
CA SER A 273 -10.66 -5.78 31.23
C SER A 273 -11.44 -6.50 30.11
N ILE A 274 -10.97 -6.44 28.86
CA ILE A 274 -11.58 -7.14 27.72
C ILE A 274 -11.30 -8.64 27.79
N GLU A 275 -10.09 -9.05 28.14
CA GLU A 275 -9.72 -10.46 28.31
C GLU A 275 -10.65 -11.18 29.29
N ASP A 276 -10.91 -10.57 30.45
CA ASP A 276 -11.83 -11.12 31.43
C ASP A 276 -13.26 -11.27 30.87
N ALA A 277 -13.74 -10.27 30.12
CA ALA A 277 -15.05 -10.32 29.47
C ALA A 277 -15.11 -11.43 28.40
N LEU A 278 -14.07 -11.56 27.61
CA LEU A 278 -13.98 -12.61 26.57
C LEU A 278 -13.95 -14.01 27.16
N ARG A 279 -13.25 -14.21 28.29
CA ARG A 279 -13.28 -15.48 29.04
C ARG A 279 -14.69 -15.83 29.53
N GLN A 280 -15.45 -14.85 29.99
CA GLN A 280 -16.86 -15.06 30.38
C GLN A 280 -17.73 -15.44 29.20
N VAL A 281 -17.56 -14.77 28.05
CA VAL A 281 -18.28 -15.11 26.81
C VAL A 281 -17.97 -16.53 26.38
N GLN A 282 -16.69 -16.94 26.41
CA GLN A 282 -16.28 -18.31 26.06
C GLN A 282 -16.90 -19.35 26.99
N GLN A 283 -17.00 -19.06 28.29
CA GLN A 283 -17.67 -19.95 29.27
C GLN A 283 -19.16 -20.14 28.95
N VAL A 284 -19.83 -19.08 28.47
CA VAL A 284 -21.26 -19.13 28.13
C VAL A 284 -21.53 -19.85 26.82
N LEU A 285 -20.76 -19.54 25.80
CA LEU A 285 -20.95 -20.07 24.45
C LEU A 285 -20.30 -21.44 24.25
N GLY A 286 -19.33 -21.79 25.09
CA GLY A 286 -18.48 -22.97 24.97
C GLY A 286 -17.34 -22.80 23.97
N PRO A 287 -16.21 -23.51 24.16
CA PRO A 287 -15.01 -23.35 23.33
C PRO A 287 -15.24 -23.78 21.88
N ASP A 288 -16.13 -24.71 21.63
CA ASP A 288 -16.44 -25.19 20.27
C ASP A 288 -17.22 -24.16 19.41
N ASN A 289 -17.89 -23.19 20.09
CA ASN A 289 -18.70 -22.19 19.42
C ASN A 289 -18.07 -20.79 19.42
N TYR A 290 -17.07 -20.57 20.26
CA TYR A 290 -16.42 -19.29 20.42
C TYR A 290 -14.95 -19.51 20.79
N ASP A 291 -14.10 -19.64 19.79
CA ASP A 291 -12.67 -19.85 20.00
C ASP A 291 -11.91 -18.52 20.01
N LEU A 292 -11.59 -18.08 21.22
CA LEU A 292 -10.63 -16.99 21.47
C LEU A 292 -9.37 -17.52 22.16
N SER A 293 -9.17 -18.83 22.16
CA SER A 293 -8.05 -19.46 22.88
C SER A 293 -6.70 -18.87 22.47
N SER A 294 -6.50 -18.59 21.19
CA SER A 294 -5.26 -17.96 20.70
C SER A 294 -5.09 -16.52 21.22
N ALA A 295 -6.17 -15.74 21.31
CA ALA A 295 -6.11 -14.35 21.79
C ALA A 295 -5.81 -14.24 23.30
N ILE A 296 -6.31 -15.20 24.08
CA ILE A 296 -6.24 -15.15 25.57
C ILE A 296 -5.21 -16.11 26.17
N GLN A 297 -4.53 -16.93 25.37
CA GLN A 297 -3.43 -17.76 25.87
C GLN A 297 -2.15 -16.91 25.98
N PRO A 298 -1.47 -16.94 27.13
CA PRO A 298 -0.14 -16.32 27.24
C PRO A 298 0.84 -17.02 26.28
N PRO A 299 1.90 -16.33 25.86
CA PRO A 299 2.95 -16.96 25.08
C PRO A 299 3.53 -18.17 25.84
N GLU A 300 3.82 -19.26 25.11
CA GLU A 300 4.49 -20.43 25.68
C GLU A 300 5.94 -20.10 26.00
N CYS A 301 6.22 -19.77 27.24
CA CYS A 301 7.54 -19.31 27.69
C CYS A 301 8.56 -20.42 27.93
N ASP A 302 8.13 -21.68 28.03
CA ASP A 302 8.98 -22.82 28.37
C ASP A 302 9.64 -23.51 27.15
N GLN A 303 9.36 -23.06 25.92
CA GLN A 303 10.00 -23.61 24.72
C GLN A 303 11.15 -22.70 24.25
N PRO A 304 12.35 -23.27 23.98
CA PRO A 304 13.40 -22.50 23.29
C PRO A 304 12.87 -22.07 21.91
N LEU A 305 13.04 -20.80 21.59
CA LEU A 305 12.65 -20.19 20.32
C LEU A 305 12.95 -21.13 19.14
N SER A 306 11.93 -21.80 18.63
CA SER A 306 12.01 -22.47 17.35
C SER A 306 12.12 -21.39 16.28
N SER A 307 13.30 -21.26 15.68
CA SER A 307 13.69 -20.41 14.54
C SER A 307 12.96 -19.07 14.42
N PRO A 308 13.64 -17.95 14.26
CA PRO A 308 12.98 -16.66 14.16
C PRO A 308 11.90 -16.74 13.07
N PRO A 309 10.71 -16.16 13.32
CA PRO A 309 9.74 -15.99 12.26
C PRO A 309 10.46 -15.30 11.10
N VAL A 310 10.23 -15.79 9.89
CA VAL A 310 10.76 -15.19 8.66
C VAL A 310 10.53 -13.68 8.79
N SER A 311 11.61 -12.93 8.77
CA SER A 311 11.60 -11.48 8.92
C SER A 311 10.57 -10.87 7.98
N ASP A 312 9.58 -10.21 8.56
CA ASP A 312 8.67 -9.32 7.86
C ASP A 312 9.43 -8.02 7.51
N ASP A 313 10.42 -8.12 6.60
CA ASP A 313 11.05 -6.97 5.95
C ASP A 313 10.30 -6.59 4.65
#